data_d2a817dc22fd0c4e7e3915a8553436c5
#
_entry.id   d2a817dc22fd0c4e7e3915a8553436c5
#
_cell.length_a   1.000
_cell.length_b   1.000
_cell.length_c   1.000
_cell.angle_alpha   90.00
_cell.angle_beta   90.00
_cell.angle_gamma   90.00
#
_symmetry.space_group_name_H-M   'P 1'
#
loop_
_entity.id
_entity.type
_entity.pdbx_description
1 polymer ?
#
loop_
_entity_poly.entity_id
_entity_poly.type
_entity_poly.pdbx_seq_one_letter_code
_entity_poly.pdbx_strand_id
1 'polypeptide(L)'
;YFWNPNGFLQDSYLGELTEQDPDNYKSTTGLDYTKADAYNGKLSYILKCLSDDFNEEYGVRPFLIIQREWTDRDFSLVNCPYVDAIHNWFAAPLSKVGMTEEEKKQFEEEMKYNTYVSAYNFKGFSVGSGCPGFVQGDRSQTQWQFIDARHGEYATEMFESFLTFKPNLVFLEGFTDGVENAAWWRSMDKTYYDYPNQRINLLRKYGNHPFPTEQKLEAEACDYCYQGTISDKKIESSQQEDKMNNAPEQYVVKRCSDTKYNGGWHTDLTADGLNALRWKELPFRSGESIIRFRYASEGEITVCCQIGNEMTQKVTLPATGNAWEETEVAVYTRDTRGYADFNLAVIEGAISLNYVEIITNK
;
A
#
# COMPACT_ATOMS: atom_id res chain seq x y z
N TYR A 1 13.40 -13.71 3.71
CA TYR A 1 12.32 -13.76 4.69
C TYR A 1 11.64 -15.13 4.68
N PHE A 2 11.54 -15.75 5.85
CA PHE A 2 10.87 -17.03 6.03
C PHE A 2 9.51 -16.79 6.67
N TRP A 3 8.50 -17.03 5.87
CA TRP A 3 7.11 -16.89 6.23
C TRP A 3 6.52 -18.25 6.62
N ASN A 4 5.52 -18.24 7.46
CA ASN A 4 4.68 -19.36 7.88
C ASN A 4 5.40 -20.73 8.02
N PRO A 5 5.84 -21.08 9.21
CA PRO A 5 6.51 -22.38 9.45
C PRO A 5 5.57 -23.59 9.32
N ASN A 6 4.26 -23.37 9.23
CA ASN A 6 3.26 -24.44 9.29
C ASN A 6 3.45 -25.51 8.22
N GLY A 7 3.93 -25.15 7.04
CA GLY A 7 4.25 -26.11 5.99
C GLY A 7 5.49 -26.98 6.29
N PHE A 8 6.42 -26.44 7.07
CA PHE A 8 7.64 -27.17 7.49
C PHE A 8 7.50 -27.87 8.83
N LEU A 9 6.60 -27.39 9.69
CA LEU A 9 6.48 -27.77 11.07
C LEU A 9 5.18 -28.49 11.40
N GLN A 10 4.30 -28.67 10.43
CA GLN A 10 3.21 -29.63 10.61
C GLN A 10 3.81 -30.98 10.93
N ASP A 11 3.47 -31.47 12.10
CA ASP A 11 4.08 -32.63 12.80
C ASP A 11 4.29 -33.85 11.93
N SER A 12 3.50 -33.98 10.87
CA SER A 12 3.63 -35.06 9.93
C SER A 12 4.80 -34.96 8.95
N TYR A 13 5.23 -33.75 8.55
CA TYR A 13 6.13 -33.68 7.39
C TYR A 13 7.62 -33.75 7.73
N LEU A 14 8.09 -33.04 8.73
CA LEU A 14 9.48 -33.06 9.15
C LEU A 14 9.74 -34.09 10.27
N GLY A 15 8.79 -34.28 11.19
CA GLY A 15 8.88 -35.31 12.23
C GLY A 15 8.79 -36.71 11.65
N GLU A 16 7.73 -37.02 10.93
CA GLU A 16 7.50 -38.35 10.36
C GLU A 16 8.49 -38.73 9.26
N LEU A 17 8.84 -37.81 8.34
CA LEU A 17 9.81 -38.10 7.29
C LEU A 17 11.24 -38.33 7.83
N THR A 18 11.64 -37.59 8.86
CA THR A 18 12.98 -37.73 9.42
C THR A 18 13.11 -38.92 10.39
N GLU A 19 12.01 -39.33 11.05
CA GLU A 19 12.01 -40.49 11.95
C GLU A 19 11.71 -41.80 11.22
N GLN A 20 10.88 -41.77 10.20
CA GLN A 20 10.46 -42.98 9.47
C GLN A 20 11.33 -43.29 8.26
N ASP A 21 11.88 -42.32 7.57
CA ASP A 21 12.75 -42.54 6.42
C ASP A 21 13.80 -41.42 6.26
N PRO A 22 14.82 -41.38 7.09
CA PRO A 22 15.87 -40.36 7.05
C PRO A 22 16.70 -40.40 5.74
N ASP A 23 16.79 -41.54 5.08
CA ASP A 23 17.52 -41.67 3.81
C ASP A 23 16.73 -41.13 2.64
N ASN A 24 15.41 -41.32 2.62
CA ASN A 24 14.55 -40.75 1.57
C ASN A 24 14.46 -39.24 1.68
N TYR A 25 14.38 -38.72 2.90
CA TYR A 25 14.40 -37.28 3.12
C TYR A 25 15.72 -36.65 2.68
N LYS A 26 16.83 -37.28 2.96
CA LYS A 26 18.17 -36.88 2.49
C LYS A 26 18.26 -36.86 0.97
N SER A 27 17.68 -37.86 0.28
CA SER A 27 17.66 -37.93 -1.18
C SER A 27 16.82 -36.82 -1.80
N THR A 28 15.77 -36.36 -1.13
CA THR A 28 14.83 -35.35 -1.62
C THR A 28 15.30 -33.92 -1.38
N THR A 29 15.91 -33.66 -0.20
CA THR A 29 16.34 -32.32 0.20
C THR A 29 17.84 -32.08 0.07
N GLY A 30 18.65 -33.13 -0.08
CA GLY A 30 20.11 -33.07 -0.05
C GLY A 30 20.71 -32.80 1.34
N LEU A 31 19.89 -32.64 2.38
CA LEU A 31 20.32 -32.27 3.74
C LEU A 31 20.54 -33.50 4.61
N ASP A 32 21.68 -33.55 5.32
CA ASP A 32 22.04 -34.61 6.26
C ASP A 32 21.64 -34.22 7.70
N TYR A 33 20.43 -34.59 8.10
CA TYR A 33 19.85 -34.25 9.41
C TYR A 33 20.51 -34.97 10.58
N THR A 34 21.40 -35.97 10.35
CA THR A 34 22.19 -36.55 11.44
C THR A 34 23.13 -35.54 12.10
N LYS A 35 23.37 -34.44 11.43
CA LYS A 35 24.16 -33.28 11.91
C LYS A 35 23.34 -32.24 12.66
N ALA A 36 22.00 -32.32 12.63
CA ALA A 36 21.14 -31.29 13.21
C ALA A 36 21.34 -31.09 14.73
N ASP A 37 21.61 -32.13 15.46
CA ASP A 37 21.82 -32.05 16.92
C ASP A 37 23.03 -31.18 17.28
N ALA A 38 24.08 -31.19 16.46
CA ALA A 38 25.25 -30.34 16.64
C ALA A 38 24.96 -28.84 16.53
N TYR A 39 23.79 -28.46 15.97
CA TYR A 39 23.37 -27.10 15.73
C TYR A 39 22.15 -26.67 16.54
N ASN A 40 21.86 -27.35 17.64
CA ASN A 40 20.73 -27.10 18.52
C ASN A 40 19.33 -27.23 17.86
N GLY A 41 19.21 -28.11 16.86
CA GLY A 41 17.94 -28.45 16.28
C GLY A 41 17.90 -28.39 14.75
N LYS A 42 16.88 -29.03 14.18
CA LYS A 42 16.71 -29.18 12.73
C LYS A 42 16.57 -27.83 12.00
N LEU A 43 15.82 -26.89 12.57
CA LEU A 43 15.61 -25.58 11.96
C LEU A 43 16.88 -24.74 11.93
N SER A 44 17.64 -24.71 13.02
CA SER A 44 18.94 -24.04 13.06
C SER A 44 19.91 -24.62 12.04
N TYR A 45 19.88 -25.94 11.83
CA TYR A 45 20.68 -26.60 10.80
C TYR A 45 20.28 -26.23 9.38
N ILE A 46 18.98 -26.17 9.08
CA ILE A 46 18.47 -25.71 7.78
C ILE A 46 18.94 -24.27 7.50
N LEU A 47 18.79 -23.37 8.47
CA LEU A 47 19.21 -21.98 8.33
C LEU A 47 20.73 -21.84 8.13
N LYS A 48 21.50 -22.72 8.79
CA LYS A 48 22.96 -22.80 8.56
C LYS A 48 23.25 -23.20 7.12
N CYS A 49 22.69 -24.31 6.65
CA CYS A 49 22.94 -24.81 5.29
C CYS A 49 22.57 -23.75 4.24
N LEU A 50 21.40 -23.13 4.39
CA LEU A 50 20.98 -22.03 3.51
C LEU A 50 21.98 -20.85 3.54
N SER A 51 22.45 -20.47 4.72
CA SER A 51 23.41 -19.37 4.87
C SER A 51 24.75 -19.68 4.23
N ASP A 52 25.21 -20.95 4.38
CA ASP A 52 26.48 -21.39 3.81
C ASP A 52 26.40 -21.48 2.27
N ASP A 53 25.34 -22.09 1.73
CA ASP A 53 25.12 -22.22 0.29
C ASP A 53 25.00 -20.83 -0.36
N PHE A 54 24.29 -19.91 0.29
CA PHE A 54 24.17 -18.53 -0.21
C PHE A 54 25.53 -17.80 -0.20
N ASN A 55 26.30 -18.00 0.85
CA ASN A 55 27.63 -17.42 0.95
C ASN A 55 28.62 -18.03 -0.05
N GLU A 56 28.50 -19.32 -0.34
CA GLU A 56 29.29 -19.99 -1.38
C GLU A 56 28.98 -19.43 -2.78
N GLU A 57 27.70 -19.24 -3.09
CA GLU A 57 27.25 -18.75 -4.39
C GLU A 57 27.52 -17.24 -4.61
N TYR A 58 27.27 -16.41 -3.58
CA TYR A 58 27.28 -14.94 -3.73
C TYR A 58 28.43 -14.24 -2.98
N GLY A 59 29.23 -14.97 -2.20
CA GLY A 59 30.35 -14.39 -1.45
C GLY A 59 29.94 -13.53 -0.25
N VAL A 60 28.66 -13.56 0.14
CA VAL A 60 28.10 -12.80 1.27
C VAL A 60 27.11 -13.66 2.05
N ARG A 61 27.08 -13.48 3.37
CA ARG A 61 26.07 -14.12 4.21
C ARG A 61 24.71 -13.42 4.03
N PRO A 62 23.60 -14.16 3.84
CA PRO A 62 22.28 -13.57 3.81
C PRO A 62 21.87 -13.03 5.18
N PHE A 63 21.08 -11.94 5.18
CA PHE A 63 20.40 -11.47 6.39
C PHE A 63 19.07 -12.22 6.52
N LEU A 64 18.94 -13.06 7.56
CA LEU A 64 17.82 -13.97 7.72
C LEU A 64 16.80 -13.43 8.73
N ILE A 65 15.59 -13.20 8.24
CA ILE A 65 14.44 -12.80 9.03
C ILE A 65 13.48 -13.99 9.09
N ILE A 66 13.12 -14.43 10.29
CA ILE A 66 12.14 -15.49 10.49
C ILE A 66 10.87 -14.92 11.13
N GLN A 67 9.77 -15.61 10.91
CA GLN A 67 8.53 -15.29 11.60
C GLN A 67 8.60 -15.79 13.05
N ARG A 68 7.96 -15.05 13.96
CA ARG A 68 7.95 -15.36 15.40
C ARG A 68 7.46 -16.78 15.70
N GLU A 69 6.48 -17.28 14.97
CA GLU A 69 5.96 -18.63 15.15
C GLU A 69 7.03 -19.71 15.03
N TRP A 70 8.13 -19.46 14.31
CA TRP A 70 9.27 -20.37 14.28
C TRP A 70 9.94 -20.48 15.65
N THR A 71 10.07 -19.35 16.36
CA THR A 71 10.66 -19.35 17.71
C THR A 71 9.72 -19.89 18.78
N ASP A 72 8.41 -19.76 18.56
CA ASP A 72 7.40 -20.34 19.46
C ASP A 72 7.40 -21.87 19.37
N ARG A 73 7.79 -22.44 18.23
CA ARG A 73 7.89 -23.88 18.01
C ARG A 73 9.29 -24.44 18.35
N ASP A 74 10.32 -23.68 18.07
CA ASP A 74 11.70 -24.03 18.39
C ASP A 74 12.42 -22.82 19.03
N PHE A 75 12.36 -22.74 20.33
CA PHE A 75 12.94 -21.63 21.08
C PHE A 75 14.46 -21.52 20.93
N SER A 76 15.15 -22.60 20.50
CA SER A 76 16.59 -22.54 20.22
C SER A 76 16.97 -21.55 19.15
N LEU A 77 16.02 -21.22 18.23
CA LEU A 77 16.19 -20.24 17.18
C LEU A 77 16.47 -18.82 17.70
N VAL A 78 16.04 -18.49 18.92
CA VAL A 78 16.36 -17.21 19.56
C VAL A 78 17.87 -17.00 19.70
N ASN A 79 18.61 -18.10 19.97
CA ASN A 79 20.06 -18.08 20.08
C ASN A 79 20.80 -18.52 18.81
N CYS A 80 20.06 -18.86 17.76
CA CYS A 80 20.63 -19.29 16.48
C CYS A 80 21.47 -18.16 15.84
N PRO A 81 22.76 -18.39 15.53
CA PRO A 81 23.63 -17.36 14.98
C PRO A 81 23.26 -16.97 13.54
N TYR A 82 22.42 -17.76 12.89
CA TYR A 82 21.94 -17.53 11.52
C TYR A 82 20.64 -16.75 11.45
N VAL A 83 19.97 -16.49 12.59
CA VAL A 83 18.78 -15.64 12.66
C VAL A 83 19.19 -14.24 13.03
N ASP A 84 18.91 -13.27 12.16
CA ASP A 84 19.28 -11.87 12.32
C ASP A 84 18.13 -11.00 12.81
N ALA A 85 16.89 -11.35 12.45
CA ALA A 85 15.70 -10.65 12.88
C ALA A 85 14.49 -11.57 13.02
N ILE A 86 13.55 -11.15 13.85
CA ILE A 86 12.26 -11.82 14.03
C ILE A 86 11.16 -10.86 13.60
N HIS A 87 10.22 -11.38 12.83
CA HIS A 87 9.03 -10.68 12.37
C HIS A 87 7.78 -11.32 12.98
N ASN A 88 6.92 -10.51 13.57
CA ASN A 88 5.63 -10.99 14.06
C ASN A 88 4.57 -10.70 12.99
N TRP A 89 4.06 -11.73 12.31
CA TRP A 89 3.20 -11.56 11.17
C TRP A 89 1.85 -10.93 11.51
N PHE A 90 1.08 -11.54 12.40
CA PHE A 90 -0.15 -10.93 12.90
C PHE A 90 0.06 -10.44 14.32
N ALA A 91 0.22 -9.14 14.45
CA ALA A 91 0.25 -8.52 15.77
C ALA A 91 -1.14 -8.40 16.39
N ALA A 92 -2.18 -8.42 15.57
CA ALA A 92 -3.55 -8.20 16.02
C ALA A 92 -4.33 -9.50 16.15
N PRO A 93 -5.00 -9.74 17.28
CA PRO A 93 -5.96 -10.82 17.41
C PRO A 93 -7.15 -10.56 16.49
N LEU A 94 -7.73 -11.63 15.96
CA LEU A 94 -8.85 -11.55 15.04
C LEU A 94 -10.17 -11.37 15.79
N SER A 95 -10.95 -10.35 15.42
CA SER A 95 -12.33 -10.20 15.87
C SER A 95 -13.19 -11.38 15.39
N LYS A 96 -14.21 -11.71 16.14
CA LYS A 96 -15.15 -12.77 15.79
C LYS A 96 -16.57 -12.21 15.75
N VAL A 97 -17.41 -12.78 14.90
CA VAL A 97 -18.84 -12.45 14.88
C VAL A 97 -19.48 -12.78 16.22
N GLY A 98 -20.28 -11.87 16.76
CA GLY A 98 -20.99 -12.05 18.03
C GLY A 98 -20.18 -11.73 19.28
N MET A 99 -19.00 -11.09 19.17
CA MET A 99 -18.27 -10.57 20.33
C MET A 99 -19.14 -9.58 21.13
N THR A 100 -19.07 -9.72 22.45
CA THR A 100 -19.63 -8.75 23.39
C THR A 100 -18.80 -7.46 23.40
N GLU A 101 -19.32 -6.37 23.96
CA GLU A 101 -18.58 -5.12 24.10
C GLU A 101 -17.34 -5.25 25.01
N GLU A 102 -17.38 -6.16 25.98
CA GLU A 102 -16.24 -6.45 26.86
C GLU A 102 -15.15 -7.20 26.11
N GLU A 103 -15.50 -8.19 25.28
CA GLU A 103 -14.56 -8.90 24.41
C GLU A 103 -13.95 -7.96 23.36
N LYS A 104 -14.73 -7.04 22.79
CA LYS A 104 -14.21 -6.02 21.86
C LYS A 104 -13.17 -5.11 22.52
N LYS A 105 -13.46 -4.66 23.75
CA LYS A 105 -12.53 -3.83 24.52
C LYS A 105 -11.23 -4.58 24.83
N GLN A 106 -11.34 -5.83 25.27
CA GLN A 106 -10.17 -6.68 25.49
C GLN A 106 -9.37 -6.87 24.19
N PHE A 107 -10.06 -7.09 23.08
CA PHE A 107 -9.47 -7.19 21.76
C PHE A 107 -8.67 -5.92 21.39
N GLU A 108 -9.22 -4.72 21.62
CA GLU A 108 -8.52 -3.45 21.36
C GLU A 108 -7.26 -3.29 22.21
N GLU A 109 -7.31 -3.71 23.47
CA GLU A 109 -6.14 -3.68 24.36
C GLU A 109 -5.06 -4.68 23.91
N GLU A 110 -5.45 -5.89 23.52
CA GLU A 110 -4.55 -6.90 22.97
C GLU A 110 -3.95 -6.46 21.64
N MET A 111 -4.72 -5.81 20.78
CA MET A 111 -4.25 -5.26 19.51
C MET A 111 -3.15 -4.21 19.74
N LYS A 112 -3.37 -3.28 20.68
CA LYS A 112 -2.36 -2.29 21.05
C LYS A 112 -1.09 -2.97 21.57
N TYR A 113 -1.21 -3.92 22.48
CA TYR A 113 -0.08 -4.67 23.02
C TYR A 113 0.69 -5.42 21.92
N ASN A 114 -0.01 -6.14 21.07
CA ASN A 114 0.60 -6.90 19.98
C ASN A 114 1.29 -6.02 18.95
N THR A 115 0.77 -4.81 18.70
CA THR A 115 1.43 -3.83 17.85
C THR A 115 2.75 -3.36 18.46
N TYR A 116 2.82 -3.16 19.76
CA TYR A 116 4.07 -2.87 20.47
C TYR A 116 5.08 -4.02 20.36
N VAL A 117 4.63 -5.26 20.55
CA VAL A 117 5.49 -6.44 20.46
C VAL A 117 6.00 -6.68 19.05
N SER A 118 5.24 -6.31 18.01
CA SER A 118 5.67 -6.46 16.62
C SER A 118 6.90 -5.62 16.26
N ALA A 119 7.11 -4.51 16.97
CA ALA A 119 8.29 -3.66 16.78
C ALA A 119 9.46 -4.04 17.70
N TYR A 120 9.44 -5.23 18.29
CA TYR A 120 10.46 -5.69 19.21
C TYR A 120 11.84 -5.78 18.55
N ASN A 121 12.84 -5.28 19.27
CA ASN A 121 14.23 -5.31 18.83
C ASN A 121 14.85 -6.68 19.13
N PHE A 122 15.22 -7.39 18.07
CA PHE A 122 15.93 -8.66 18.17
C PHE A 122 17.37 -8.50 17.66
N LYS A 123 18.35 -8.76 18.52
CA LYS A 123 19.78 -8.63 18.20
C LYS A 123 20.17 -7.26 17.58
N GLY A 124 19.51 -6.20 17.97
CA GLY A 124 19.76 -4.86 17.42
C GLY A 124 18.98 -4.51 16.17
N PHE A 125 18.09 -5.40 15.70
CA PHE A 125 17.25 -5.16 14.53
C PHE A 125 15.77 -5.34 14.88
N SER A 126 14.95 -4.42 14.47
CA SER A 126 13.50 -4.45 14.70
C SER A 126 12.72 -4.42 13.39
N VAL A 127 11.66 -5.21 13.35
CA VAL A 127 10.78 -5.33 12.19
C VAL A 127 9.36 -5.01 12.63
N GLY A 128 8.81 -3.91 12.10
CA GLY A 128 7.39 -3.61 12.22
C GLY A 128 6.57 -4.41 11.23
N SER A 129 5.34 -4.71 11.58
CA SER A 129 4.43 -5.41 10.68
C SER A 129 3.01 -4.90 10.77
N GLY A 130 2.26 -5.07 9.69
CA GLY A 130 0.84 -4.74 9.70
C GLY A 130 0.13 -5.04 8.40
N CYS A 131 -1.20 -4.98 8.47
CA CYS A 131 -2.10 -5.10 7.34
C CYS A 131 -3.13 -3.96 7.39
N PRO A 132 -3.81 -3.63 6.29
CA PRO A 132 -4.78 -2.55 6.27
C PRO A 132 -6.15 -2.96 6.82
N GLY A 133 -6.35 -4.21 7.03
CA GLY A 133 -7.54 -4.92 7.49
C GLY A 133 -7.40 -6.39 7.10
N PHE A 134 -8.31 -7.22 7.57
CA PHE A 134 -8.29 -8.65 7.26
C PHE A 134 -9.70 -9.25 7.37
N VAL A 135 -10.01 -10.19 6.51
CA VAL A 135 -11.26 -10.95 6.56
C VAL A 135 -10.98 -12.39 6.18
N GLN A 136 -11.20 -13.32 7.08
CA GLN A 136 -11.06 -14.74 6.79
C GLN A 136 -12.43 -15.41 6.78
N GLY A 137 -12.74 -16.08 5.67
CA GLY A 137 -13.96 -16.84 5.50
C GLY A 137 -15.17 -16.01 5.05
N ASP A 138 -16.34 -16.61 5.11
CA ASP A 138 -17.61 -16.02 4.69
C ASP A 138 -18.29 -15.34 5.90
N ARG A 139 -18.74 -14.10 5.72
CA ARG A 139 -19.49 -13.32 6.72
C ARG A 139 -20.76 -14.01 7.21
N SER A 140 -21.30 -14.97 6.47
CA SER A 140 -22.43 -15.78 6.86
C SER A 140 -22.08 -16.90 7.85
N GLN A 141 -20.80 -17.20 8.05
CA GLN A 141 -20.34 -18.29 8.91
C GLN A 141 -20.12 -17.83 10.35
N THR A 142 -20.47 -18.68 11.32
CA THR A 142 -20.26 -18.41 12.75
C THR A 142 -18.80 -18.33 13.17
N GLN A 143 -17.88 -18.77 12.32
CA GLN A 143 -16.43 -18.74 12.56
C GLN A 143 -15.72 -17.65 11.76
N TRP A 144 -16.46 -16.71 11.21
CA TRP A 144 -15.87 -15.59 10.50
C TRP A 144 -14.97 -14.76 11.41
N GLN A 145 -13.72 -14.56 11.00
CA GLN A 145 -12.72 -13.77 11.70
C GLN A 145 -12.33 -12.59 10.85
N PHE A 146 -12.08 -11.45 11.47
CA PHE A 146 -11.73 -10.24 10.76
C PHE A 146 -10.95 -9.25 11.62
N ILE A 147 -10.22 -8.37 10.94
CA ILE A 147 -9.73 -7.10 11.47
C ILE A 147 -10.50 -6.02 10.72
N ASP A 148 -11.32 -5.26 11.42
CA ASP A 148 -12.06 -4.17 10.80
C ASP A 148 -11.08 -3.06 10.39
N ALA A 149 -11.06 -2.76 9.09
CA ALA A 149 -10.22 -1.69 8.55
C ALA A 149 -10.62 -0.30 9.07
N ARG A 150 -11.87 -0.15 9.57
CA ARG A 150 -12.44 1.12 10.05
C ARG A 150 -12.12 2.28 9.12
N HIS A 151 -12.31 2.07 7.81
CA HIS A 151 -12.02 3.07 6.78
C HIS A 151 -10.60 3.69 6.91
N GLY A 152 -9.59 2.85 7.14
CA GLY A 152 -8.19 3.25 7.25
C GLY A 152 -7.74 3.69 8.65
N GLU A 153 -8.64 3.84 9.63
CA GLU A 153 -8.28 4.18 11.01
C GLU A 153 -7.38 3.11 11.63
N TYR A 154 -7.70 1.82 11.42
CA TYR A 154 -6.88 0.74 11.90
C TYR A 154 -5.44 0.80 11.39
N ALA A 155 -5.26 0.99 10.08
CA ALA A 155 -3.94 1.13 9.48
C ALA A 155 -3.19 2.37 10.02
N THR A 156 -3.89 3.48 10.23
CA THR A 156 -3.34 4.69 10.81
C THR A 156 -2.82 4.44 12.23
N GLU A 157 -3.64 3.89 13.11
CA GLU A 157 -3.25 3.55 14.50
C GLU A 157 -2.08 2.57 14.54
N MET A 158 -2.10 1.58 13.67
CA MET A 158 -1.02 0.61 13.52
C MET A 158 0.30 1.29 13.13
N PHE A 159 0.31 2.14 12.11
CA PHE A 159 1.50 2.89 11.71
C PHE A 159 2.00 3.79 12.82
N GLU A 160 1.14 4.57 13.44
CA GLU A 160 1.50 5.48 14.54
C GLU A 160 2.09 4.73 15.73
N SER A 161 1.56 3.54 16.01
CA SER A 161 2.02 2.70 17.10
C SER A 161 3.43 2.15 16.84
N PHE A 162 3.64 1.41 15.75
CA PHE A 162 4.96 0.78 15.56
C PHE A 162 6.05 1.77 15.11
N LEU A 163 5.73 2.83 14.37
CA LEU A 163 6.71 3.84 13.99
C LEU A 163 7.26 4.65 15.17
N THR A 164 6.55 4.67 16.30
CA THR A 164 7.05 5.22 17.57
C THR A 164 8.37 4.56 17.98
N PHE A 165 8.56 3.29 17.68
CA PHE A 165 9.78 2.51 17.99
C PHE A 165 10.85 2.60 16.91
N LYS A 166 10.61 3.32 15.81
CA LYS A 166 11.56 3.48 14.69
C LYS A 166 12.13 2.16 14.21
N PRO A 167 11.30 1.23 13.72
CA PRO A 167 11.79 -0.06 13.27
C PRO A 167 12.79 0.10 12.12
N ASN A 168 13.73 -0.83 12.02
CA ASN A 168 14.71 -0.86 10.93
C ASN A 168 14.06 -1.23 9.59
N LEU A 169 13.01 -2.05 9.64
CA LEU A 169 12.26 -2.53 8.48
C LEU A 169 10.78 -2.64 8.84
N VAL A 170 9.93 -2.43 7.86
CA VAL A 170 8.48 -2.64 7.99
C VAL A 170 8.03 -3.61 6.92
N PHE A 171 7.40 -4.71 7.34
CA PHE A 171 6.68 -5.61 6.45
C PHE A 171 5.19 -5.29 6.49
N LEU A 172 4.64 -4.99 5.33
CA LEU A 172 3.22 -4.79 5.14
C LEU A 172 2.67 -5.98 4.37
N GLU A 173 1.74 -6.65 5.00
CA GLU A 173 1.11 -7.81 4.40
C GLU A 173 0.12 -7.44 3.31
N GLY A 174 -0.08 -8.38 2.38
CA GLY A 174 -1.25 -8.43 1.54
C GLY A 174 -1.27 -7.44 0.38
N PHE A 175 -0.12 -7.03 -0.19
CA PHE A 175 -0.12 -6.06 -1.30
C PHE A 175 -1.20 -6.35 -2.36
N THR A 176 -1.43 -7.61 -2.68
CA THR A 176 -2.42 -8.06 -3.68
C THR A 176 -3.54 -8.94 -3.11
N ASP A 177 -3.63 -9.09 -1.79
CA ASP A 177 -4.62 -9.94 -1.16
C ASP A 177 -5.99 -9.25 -1.02
N GLY A 178 -6.70 -9.19 -2.14
CA GLY A 178 -8.04 -8.63 -2.19
C GLY A 178 -9.12 -9.55 -1.62
N VAL A 179 -8.87 -10.86 -1.61
CA VAL A 179 -9.85 -11.85 -1.11
C VAL A 179 -10.02 -11.71 0.40
N GLU A 180 -8.93 -11.53 1.12
CA GLU A 180 -8.92 -11.36 2.57
C GLU A 180 -9.03 -9.88 3.00
N ASN A 181 -9.30 -8.96 2.08
CA ASN A 181 -9.32 -7.51 2.33
C ASN A 181 -8.02 -6.96 2.95
N ALA A 182 -6.91 -7.65 2.78
CA ALA A 182 -5.59 -7.24 3.27
C ALA A 182 -4.78 -6.43 2.25
N ALA A 183 -5.33 -6.16 1.06
CA ALA A 183 -4.62 -5.50 -0.02
C ALA A 183 -4.36 -4.00 0.22
N TRP A 184 -3.16 -3.56 -0.18
CA TRP A 184 -2.71 -2.16 -0.18
C TRP A 184 -2.84 -1.51 -1.56
N TRP A 185 -3.93 -1.73 -2.24
CA TRP A 185 -4.17 -1.21 -3.58
C TRP A 185 -5.33 -0.22 -3.63
N ARG A 186 -5.54 0.36 -4.81
CA ARG A 186 -6.72 1.15 -5.14
C ARG A 186 -7.95 0.25 -5.20
N SER A 187 -9.04 0.63 -4.53
CA SER A 187 -10.30 -0.11 -4.56
C SER A 187 -11.49 0.83 -4.59
N MET A 188 -12.53 0.37 -5.29
CA MET A 188 -13.83 1.06 -5.36
C MET A 188 -14.81 0.56 -4.29
N ASP A 189 -14.39 -0.33 -3.41
CA ASP A 189 -15.23 -0.92 -2.37
C ASP A 189 -15.45 0.06 -1.21
N LYS A 190 -16.60 0.72 -1.21
CA LYS A 190 -17.00 1.68 -0.18
C LYS A 190 -17.25 1.04 1.20
N THR A 191 -17.27 -0.29 1.31
CA THR A 191 -17.40 -0.97 2.59
C THR A 191 -16.15 -0.77 3.46
N TYR A 192 -14.99 -0.65 2.81
CA TYR A 192 -13.70 -0.62 3.50
C TYR A 192 -12.86 0.63 3.21
N TYR A 193 -13.29 1.46 2.26
CA TYR A 193 -12.56 2.63 1.79
C TYR A 193 -13.46 3.88 1.78
N ASP A 194 -12.94 4.99 2.25
CA ASP A 194 -13.60 6.30 2.07
C ASP A 194 -13.44 6.83 0.66
N TYR A 195 -12.30 6.52 0.04
CA TYR A 195 -11.98 6.88 -1.34
C TYR A 195 -10.97 5.89 -1.94
N PRO A 196 -10.94 5.74 -3.26
CA PRO A 196 -10.22 4.63 -3.92
C PRO A 196 -8.74 4.46 -3.57
N ASN A 197 -7.98 5.54 -3.48
CA ASN A 197 -6.53 5.47 -3.21
C ASN A 197 -6.17 5.55 -1.72
N GLN A 198 -7.13 5.45 -0.80
CA GLN A 198 -6.94 5.67 0.63
C GLN A 198 -5.76 4.88 1.22
N ARG A 199 -5.70 3.58 0.97
CA ARG A 199 -4.63 2.73 1.51
C ARG A 199 -3.27 3.05 0.91
N ILE A 200 -3.21 3.38 -0.39
CA ILE A 200 -1.97 3.83 -1.05
C ILE A 200 -1.51 5.16 -0.45
N ASN A 201 -2.44 6.08 -0.17
CA ASN A 201 -2.11 7.35 0.45
C ASN A 201 -1.63 7.20 1.90
N LEU A 202 -2.16 6.24 2.65
CA LEU A 202 -1.61 5.89 3.97
C LEU A 202 -0.16 5.39 3.87
N LEU A 203 0.15 4.51 2.90
CA LEU A 203 1.54 4.09 2.64
C LEU A 203 2.44 5.28 2.32
N ARG A 204 1.97 6.20 1.49
CA ARG A 204 2.71 7.43 1.14
C ARG A 204 2.93 8.31 2.37
N LYS A 205 1.89 8.51 3.18
CA LYS A 205 1.92 9.35 4.38
C LYS A 205 2.93 8.84 5.42
N TYR A 206 2.98 7.54 5.63
CA TYR A 206 3.86 6.91 6.62
C TYR A 206 5.19 6.41 6.04
N GLY A 207 5.41 6.55 4.73
CA GLY A 207 6.68 6.26 4.09
C GLY A 207 7.77 7.26 4.46
N ASN A 208 9.02 6.92 4.16
CA ASN A 208 10.19 7.76 4.47
C ASN A 208 10.23 9.10 3.73
N HIS A 209 9.40 9.26 2.69
CA HIS A 209 9.34 10.47 1.87
C HIS A 209 7.88 10.91 1.71
N PRO A 210 7.24 11.40 2.79
CA PRO A 210 5.83 11.81 2.75
C PRO A 210 5.58 13.01 1.82
N PHE A 211 6.63 13.78 1.50
CA PHE A 211 6.58 14.92 0.58
C PHE A 211 7.59 14.75 -0.55
N PRO A 212 7.31 13.92 -1.56
CA PRO A 212 8.15 13.83 -2.75
C PRO A 212 8.20 15.18 -3.46
N THR A 213 9.34 15.50 -4.06
CA THR A 213 9.47 16.73 -4.87
C THR A 213 8.75 16.62 -6.20
N GLU A 214 8.51 15.41 -6.66
CA GLU A 214 7.79 15.10 -7.89
C GLU A 214 6.77 14.00 -7.63
N GLN A 215 5.52 14.21 -8.07
CA GLN A 215 4.43 13.26 -7.92
C GLN A 215 3.71 13.11 -9.24
N LYS A 216 3.83 11.96 -9.88
CA LYS A 216 3.07 11.61 -11.07
C LYS A 216 1.71 11.04 -10.68
N LEU A 217 0.65 11.61 -11.25
CA LEU A 217 -0.73 11.25 -11.03
C LEU A 217 -1.36 10.85 -12.36
N GLU A 218 -1.52 9.57 -12.59
CA GLU A 218 -2.20 9.06 -13.78
C GLU A 218 -3.67 9.50 -13.76
N ALA A 219 -4.18 9.96 -14.89
CA ALA A 219 -5.54 10.51 -14.95
C ALA A 219 -6.61 9.46 -14.67
N GLU A 220 -6.40 8.24 -15.16
CA GLU A 220 -7.29 7.10 -14.91
C GLU A 220 -7.24 6.57 -13.48
N ALA A 221 -6.17 6.87 -12.75
CA ALA A 221 -6.01 6.47 -11.34
C ALA A 221 -6.49 7.54 -10.35
N CYS A 222 -7.23 8.54 -10.81
CA CYS A 222 -7.87 9.52 -9.90
C CYS A 222 -8.84 8.83 -8.94
N ASP A 223 -9.13 9.49 -7.81
CA ASP A 223 -10.13 8.99 -6.87
C ASP A 223 -11.55 9.18 -7.37
N TYR A 224 -11.82 10.33 -7.99
CA TYR A 224 -13.13 10.64 -8.53
C TYR A 224 -13.05 11.31 -9.90
N CYS A 225 -13.96 10.92 -10.80
CA CYS A 225 -14.23 11.57 -12.06
C CYS A 225 -15.70 11.97 -12.09
N TYR A 226 -16.00 13.24 -12.38
CA TYR A 226 -17.35 13.77 -12.27
C TYR A 226 -17.60 14.95 -13.18
N GLN A 227 -18.89 15.32 -13.34
CA GLN A 227 -19.29 16.58 -13.92
C GLN A 227 -19.25 17.65 -12.83
N GLY A 228 -18.28 18.56 -12.94
CA GLY A 228 -18.02 19.62 -11.95
C GLY A 228 -18.66 20.94 -12.34
N THR A 229 -19.19 21.66 -11.34
CA THR A 229 -19.51 23.08 -11.42
C THR A 229 -18.33 23.87 -10.87
N ILE A 230 -17.82 24.79 -11.66
CA ILE A 230 -16.62 25.55 -11.36
C ILE A 230 -16.97 26.99 -11.00
N SER A 231 -16.47 27.46 -9.89
CA SER A 231 -16.52 28.86 -9.46
C SER A 231 -15.12 29.35 -9.12
N ASP A 232 -14.95 30.64 -8.87
CA ASP A 232 -13.66 31.20 -8.42
C ASP A 232 -13.22 30.68 -7.06
N LYS A 233 -14.13 30.07 -6.31
CA LYS A 233 -13.84 29.55 -4.97
C LYS A 233 -13.59 28.05 -4.93
N LYS A 234 -14.28 27.27 -5.78
CA LYS A 234 -14.20 25.80 -5.72
C LYS A 234 -14.68 25.11 -6.99
N ILE A 235 -14.21 23.90 -7.12
CA ILE A 235 -14.71 22.89 -8.06
C ILE A 235 -15.58 21.93 -7.25
N GLU A 236 -16.89 21.92 -7.54
CA GLU A 236 -17.87 21.08 -6.85
C GLU A 236 -18.44 20.03 -7.79
N SER A 237 -18.73 18.85 -7.26
CA SER A 237 -19.54 17.89 -8.00
C SER A 237 -20.96 18.43 -8.19
N SER A 238 -21.50 18.31 -9.40
CA SER A 238 -22.91 18.57 -9.68
C SER A 238 -23.83 17.50 -9.06
N GLN A 239 -23.27 16.40 -8.59
CA GLN A 239 -23.96 15.30 -7.90
C GLN A 239 -23.59 15.29 -6.42
N GLN A 240 -24.46 14.69 -5.61
CA GLN A 240 -24.12 14.44 -4.20
C GLN A 240 -22.88 13.52 -4.12
N GLU A 241 -22.07 13.72 -3.10
CA GLU A 241 -20.77 13.02 -2.95
C GLU A 241 -20.89 11.48 -2.98
N ASP A 242 -21.98 10.95 -2.42
CA ASP A 242 -22.33 9.54 -2.45
C ASP A 242 -22.74 9.00 -3.83
N LYS A 243 -23.02 9.91 -4.77
CA LYS A 243 -23.35 9.61 -6.18
C LYS A 243 -22.21 9.93 -7.12
N MET A 244 -21.08 10.42 -6.63
CA MET A 244 -19.92 10.63 -7.48
C MET A 244 -19.55 9.31 -8.16
N ASN A 245 -19.51 9.35 -9.48
CA ASN A 245 -19.05 8.21 -10.24
C ASN A 245 -17.54 8.08 -10.04
N ASN A 246 -17.15 7.14 -9.26
CA ASN A 246 -15.76 6.90 -8.89
C ASN A 246 -15.01 6.13 -9.97
N ALA A 247 -15.67 5.73 -11.06
CA ALA A 247 -15.06 4.92 -12.09
C ALA A 247 -14.91 5.72 -13.36
N PRO A 248 -13.75 6.32 -13.63
CA PRO A 248 -13.49 6.89 -14.94
C PRO A 248 -13.54 5.81 -16.04
N GLU A 249 -13.37 4.54 -15.66
CA GLU A 249 -13.24 3.43 -16.61
C GLU A 249 -14.44 3.22 -17.53
N GLN A 250 -15.64 3.55 -17.08
CA GLN A 250 -16.84 3.22 -17.85
C GLN A 250 -17.06 4.08 -19.10
N TYR A 251 -16.55 5.32 -19.11
CA TYR A 251 -16.97 6.30 -20.14
C TYR A 251 -15.84 7.07 -20.78
N VAL A 252 -14.75 7.28 -20.11
CA VAL A 252 -13.73 8.26 -20.50
C VAL A 252 -12.31 7.71 -20.57
N VAL A 253 -12.04 6.54 -20.01
CA VAL A 253 -10.71 5.92 -20.04
C VAL A 253 -10.50 5.14 -21.32
N LYS A 254 -9.42 5.43 -22.03
CA LYS A 254 -9.04 4.80 -23.28
C LYS A 254 -7.57 4.39 -23.28
N ARG A 255 -7.22 3.47 -24.15
CA ARG A 255 -5.82 3.12 -24.40
C ARG A 255 -5.06 4.34 -24.87
N CYS A 256 -3.98 4.67 -24.18
CA CYS A 256 -3.12 5.77 -24.56
C CYS A 256 -2.28 5.41 -25.79
N SER A 257 -2.31 6.28 -26.79
CA SER A 257 -1.45 6.17 -27.98
C SER A 257 -0.07 6.83 -27.78
N ASP A 258 0.21 7.35 -26.59
CA ASP A 258 1.47 8.00 -26.24
C ASP A 258 2.60 6.98 -26.17
N THR A 259 3.47 6.98 -27.16
CA THR A 259 4.59 6.03 -27.26
C THR A 259 5.73 6.32 -26.28
N LYS A 260 5.82 7.56 -25.76
CA LYS A 260 6.85 7.95 -24.79
C LYS A 260 6.66 7.26 -23.43
N TYR A 261 5.40 6.92 -23.09
CA TYR A 261 5.04 6.34 -21.80
C TYR A 261 4.36 4.97 -21.91
N ASN A 262 4.70 4.23 -22.94
CA ASN A 262 4.43 2.79 -23.13
C ASN A 262 3.04 2.29 -22.75
N GLY A 263 2.04 2.70 -23.51
CA GLY A 263 0.78 1.95 -23.57
C GLY A 263 -0.06 1.98 -22.30
N GLY A 264 0.05 3.04 -21.52
CA GLY A 264 -0.84 3.34 -20.42
C GLY A 264 -2.26 3.66 -20.90
N TRP A 265 -3.01 4.26 -20.05
CA TRP A 265 -4.36 4.73 -20.31
C TRP A 265 -4.37 6.26 -20.27
N HIS A 266 -5.42 6.86 -20.78
CA HIS A 266 -5.70 8.27 -20.65
C HIS A 266 -7.18 8.49 -20.36
N THR A 267 -7.52 9.65 -19.83
CA THR A 267 -8.90 10.04 -19.54
C THR A 267 -9.31 11.17 -20.47
N ASP A 268 -10.41 11.01 -21.17
CA ASP A 268 -11.01 12.09 -21.99
C ASP A 268 -11.92 12.94 -21.12
N LEU A 269 -11.69 14.25 -21.14
CA LEU A 269 -12.49 15.23 -20.42
C LEU A 269 -12.98 16.31 -21.41
N THR A 270 -14.22 16.75 -21.22
CA THR A 270 -14.83 17.81 -22.04
C THR A 270 -15.59 18.80 -21.16
N ALA A 271 -15.57 20.07 -21.50
CA ALA A 271 -16.27 21.09 -20.72
C ALA A 271 -17.78 20.80 -20.54
N ASP A 272 -18.41 20.18 -21.53
CA ASP A 272 -19.84 19.86 -21.53
C ASP A 272 -20.20 18.48 -20.95
N GLY A 273 -19.22 17.71 -20.59
CA GLY A 273 -19.40 16.32 -20.12
C GLY A 273 -18.76 16.04 -18.77
N LEU A 274 -18.14 14.88 -18.65
CA LEU A 274 -17.24 14.61 -17.54
C LEU A 274 -16.02 15.52 -17.70
N ASN A 275 -15.88 16.47 -16.81
CA ASN A 275 -14.93 17.54 -16.95
C ASN A 275 -13.95 17.66 -15.77
N ALA A 276 -14.16 16.93 -14.67
CA ALA A 276 -13.38 17.08 -13.47
C ALA A 276 -12.82 15.76 -12.93
N LEU A 277 -11.58 15.82 -12.44
CA LEU A 277 -10.89 14.77 -11.73
C LEU A 277 -10.53 15.25 -10.33
N ARG A 278 -10.54 14.35 -9.36
CA ARG A 278 -10.07 14.61 -7.99
C ARG A 278 -9.15 13.50 -7.53
N TRP A 279 -8.03 13.90 -6.96
CA TRP A 279 -7.12 13.04 -6.19
C TRP A 279 -7.17 13.51 -4.74
N LYS A 280 -7.35 12.58 -3.80
CA LYS A 280 -7.50 12.85 -2.38
C LYS A 280 -6.16 12.82 -1.65
N GLU A 281 -6.05 13.64 -0.60
CA GLU A 281 -4.98 13.58 0.41
C GLU A 281 -3.55 13.48 -0.16
N LEU A 282 -3.25 14.26 -1.17
CA LEU A 282 -1.90 14.35 -1.72
C LEU A 282 -1.00 15.21 -0.84
N PRO A 283 0.29 14.90 -0.71
CA PRO A 283 1.24 15.76 -0.02
C PRO A 283 1.53 17.01 -0.85
N PHE A 284 1.23 18.17 -0.28
CA PHE A 284 1.55 19.48 -0.83
C PHE A 284 2.35 20.30 0.18
N ARG A 285 3.33 21.05 -0.33
CA ARG A 285 4.01 22.09 0.44
C ARG A 285 3.37 23.43 0.16
N SER A 286 3.40 24.32 1.14
CA SER A 286 3.02 25.72 0.93
C SER A 286 3.99 26.39 -0.02
N GLY A 287 3.50 27.30 -0.86
CA GLY A 287 4.27 28.01 -1.86
C GLY A 287 3.85 27.68 -3.29
N GLU A 288 4.76 27.91 -4.21
CA GLU A 288 4.57 27.62 -5.62
C GLU A 288 4.89 26.16 -5.93
N SER A 289 4.02 25.51 -6.70
CA SER A 289 4.22 24.21 -7.31
C SER A 289 4.06 24.36 -8.83
N ILE A 290 4.82 23.57 -9.57
CA ILE A 290 4.62 23.43 -11.01
C ILE A 290 3.74 22.22 -11.26
N ILE A 291 2.72 22.36 -12.06
CA ILE A 291 1.92 21.25 -12.56
C ILE A 291 2.27 21.06 -14.03
N ARG A 292 2.85 19.90 -14.33
CA ARG A 292 3.12 19.47 -15.70
C ARG A 292 1.98 18.59 -16.17
N PHE A 293 1.35 18.97 -17.27
CA PHE A 293 0.30 18.21 -17.94
C PHE A 293 0.90 17.42 -19.09
N ARG A 294 0.61 16.14 -19.17
CA ARG A 294 0.85 15.32 -20.37
C ARG A 294 -0.48 15.02 -21.03
N TYR A 295 -0.71 15.64 -22.20
CA TYR A 295 -2.03 15.65 -22.82
C TYR A 295 -1.97 15.74 -24.35
N ALA A 296 -3.14 15.50 -24.97
CA ALA A 296 -3.40 15.76 -26.36
C ALA A 296 -4.70 16.55 -26.52
N SER A 297 -4.74 17.51 -27.43
CA SER A 297 -5.92 18.32 -27.71
C SER A 297 -5.91 18.85 -29.14
N GLU A 298 -7.10 19.04 -29.74
CA GLU A 298 -7.23 19.66 -31.04
C GLU A 298 -7.04 21.18 -30.97
N GLY A 299 -7.69 21.81 -29.98
CA GLY A 299 -7.67 23.25 -29.75
C GLY A 299 -7.04 23.64 -28.43
N GLU A 300 -6.97 24.95 -28.19
CA GLU A 300 -6.61 25.51 -26.89
C GLU A 300 -7.65 25.10 -25.84
N ILE A 301 -7.20 24.85 -24.62
CA ILE A 301 -8.01 24.36 -23.50
C ILE A 301 -7.84 25.31 -22.33
N THR A 302 -8.92 25.62 -21.65
CA THR A 302 -8.89 26.25 -20.35
C THR A 302 -9.21 25.19 -19.27
N VAL A 303 -8.25 24.98 -18.35
CA VAL A 303 -8.43 24.13 -17.16
C VAL A 303 -8.44 24.98 -15.90
N CYS A 304 -9.05 24.45 -14.88
CA CYS A 304 -9.12 25.02 -13.55
C CYS A 304 -8.50 24.06 -12.55
N CYS A 305 -7.52 24.52 -11.80
CA CYS A 305 -6.85 23.76 -10.74
C CYS A 305 -7.27 24.28 -9.37
N GLN A 306 -7.48 23.37 -8.41
CA GLN A 306 -7.73 23.71 -7.02
C GLN A 306 -6.97 22.76 -6.09
N ILE A 307 -6.26 23.29 -5.12
CA ILE A 307 -5.54 22.53 -4.10
C ILE A 307 -6.20 22.80 -2.75
N GLY A 308 -6.74 21.75 -2.14
CA GLY A 308 -7.46 21.85 -0.87
C GLY A 308 -8.63 22.83 -0.92
N ASN A 309 -8.66 23.77 0.01
CA ASN A 309 -9.66 24.82 0.10
C ASN A 309 -9.21 26.16 -0.51
N GLU A 310 -8.10 26.16 -1.28
CA GLU A 310 -7.64 27.35 -1.98
C GLU A 310 -8.63 27.78 -3.06
N MET A 311 -8.50 29.04 -3.50
CA MET A 311 -9.25 29.52 -4.65
C MET A 311 -8.83 28.75 -5.91
N THR A 312 -9.76 28.61 -6.83
CA THR A 312 -9.48 28.01 -8.14
C THR A 312 -8.52 28.87 -8.94
N GLN A 313 -7.60 28.22 -9.65
CA GLN A 313 -6.62 28.87 -10.52
C GLN A 313 -6.86 28.41 -11.96
N LYS A 314 -7.25 29.35 -12.83
CA LYS A 314 -7.49 29.08 -14.25
C LYS A 314 -6.17 29.15 -15.00
N VAL A 315 -5.91 28.17 -15.83
CA VAL A 315 -4.74 28.10 -16.69
C VAL A 315 -5.14 27.70 -18.09
N THR A 316 -4.47 28.26 -19.08
CA THR A 316 -4.69 27.92 -20.49
C THR A 316 -3.57 26.99 -20.96
N LEU A 317 -3.96 25.87 -21.55
CA LEU A 317 -3.07 24.92 -22.19
C LEU A 317 -3.13 25.08 -23.70
N PRO A 318 -2.00 25.19 -24.40
CA PRO A 318 -1.99 25.38 -25.86
C PRO A 318 -2.55 24.15 -26.59
N ALA A 319 -3.07 24.40 -27.81
CA ALA A 319 -3.42 23.32 -28.70
C ALA A 319 -2.19 22.48 -29.07
N THR A 320 -2.36 21.15 -29.11
CA THR A 320 -1.28 20.23 -29.50
C THR A 320 -1.49 19.59 -30.87
N GLY A 321 -2.60 19.90 -31.53
CA GLY A 321 -2.98 19.26 -32.80
C GLY A 321 -3.17 17.74 -32.66
N ASN A 322 -3.65 17.30 -31.50
CA ASN A 322 -3.81 15.90 -31.09
C ASN A 322 -2.50 15.11 -30.93
N ALA A 323 -1.36 15.79 -30.90
CA ALA A 323 -0.11 15.17 -30.48
C ALA A 323 0.00 15.14 -28.94
N TRP A 324 0.71 14.17 -28.39
CA TRP A 324 0.98 14.12 -26.96
C TRP A 324 2.11 15.07 -26.60
N GLU A 325 1.80 16.13 -25.87
CA GLU A 325 2.73 17.19 -25.49
C GLU A 325 2.73 17.42 -23.98
N GLU A 326 3.75 18.12 -23.49
CA GLU A 326 3.86 18.53 -22.09
C GLU A 326 3.78 20.06 -21.98
N THR A 327 2.97 20.53 -21.01
CA THR A 327 2.90 21.95 -20.67
C THR A 327 2.99 22.10 -19.15
N GLU A 328 3.80 23.02 -18.69
CA GLU A 328 3.97 23.35 -17.29
C GLU A 328 3.24 24.63 -16.94
N VAL A 329 2.55 24.62 -15.80
CA VAL A 329 1.89 25.80 -15.24
C VAL A 329 2.23 25.93 -13.76
N ALA A 330 2.40 27.17 -13.29
CA ALA A 330 2.61 27.45 -11.89
C ALA A 330 1.26 27.56 -11.17
N VAL A 331 1.14 26.92 -10.01
CA VAL A 331 0.01 27.05 -9.09
C VAL A 331 0.53 27.38 -7.70
N TYR A 332 -0.26 28.12 -6.95
CA TYR A 332 0.16 28.58 -5.61
C TYR A 332 -0.74 28.01 -4.52
N THR A 333 -0.14 27.57 -3.44
CA THR A 333 -0.79 26.97 -2.27
C THR A 333 -0.36 27.71 -1.00
N ARG A 334 -1.31 28.13 -0.17
CA ARG A 334 -1.01 28.87 1.09
C ARG A 334 -0.66 27.92 2.24
N ASP A 335 -1.62 27.08 2.61
CA ASP A 335 -1.46 26.15 3.72
C ASP A 335 -2.33 24.90 3.50
N THR A 336 -1.69 23.76 3.38
CA THR A 336 -2.35 22.46 3.21
C THR A 336 -2.23 21.59 4.44
N ARG A 337 -1.57 22.04 5.50
CA ARG A 337 -1.17 21.21 6.64
C ARG A 337 -0.44 19.93 6.21
N GLY A 338 0.21 19.98 5.05
CA GLY A 338 0.97 18.89 4.48
C GLY A 338 0.21 17.95 3.54
N TYR A 339 -1.11 17.95 3.56
CA TYR A 339 -1.95 17.11 2.68
C TYR A 339 -3.17 17.89 2.21
N ALA A 340 -3.53 17.73 0.93
CA ALA A 340 -4.70 18.37 0.35
C ALA A 340 -5.25 17.55 -0.82
N ASP A 341 -6.52 17.72 -1.11
CA ASP A 341 -7.11 17.22 -2.35
C ASP A 341 -6.62 18.08 -3.52
N PHE A 342 -6.33 17.46 -4.65
CA PHE A 342 -6.11 18.13 -5.91
C PHE A 342 -7.31 17.92 -6.83
N ASN A 343 -7.92 19.00 -7.25
CA ASN A 343 -9.01 18.99 -8.21
C ASN A 343 -8.55 19.66 -9.51
N LEU A 344 -8.86 19.02 -10.62
CA LEU A 344 -8.65 19.51 -11.97
C LEU A 344 -9.97 19.49 -12.71
N ALA A 345 -10.34 20.59 -13.39
CA ALA A 345 -11.52 20.62 -14.22
C ALA A 345 -11.26 21.32 -15.56
N VAL A 346 -11.79 20.77 -16.64
CA VAL A 346 -11.85 21.42 -17.96
C VAL A 346 -13.05 22.36 -17.98
N ILE A 347 -12.82 23.63 -18.28
CA ILE A 347 -13.87 24.66 -18.35
C ILE A 347 -14.15 25.14 -19.80
N GLU A 348 -13.16 24.97 -20.68
CA GLU A 348 -13.31 25.23 -22.12
C GLU A 348 -12.53 24.21 -22.92
N GLY A 349 -13.14 23.68 -24.00
CA GLY A 349 -12.50 22.70 -24.87
C GLY A 349 -12.63 21.26 -24.44
N ALA A 350 -11.75 20.42 -24.97
CA ALA A 350 -11.65 18.99 -24.72
C ALA A 350 -10.20 18.54 -24.67
N ILE A 351 -9.87 17.61 -23.79
CA ILE A 351 -8.52 17.10 -23.52
C ILE A 351 -8.52 15.58 -23.38
N SER A 352 -7.54 14.93 -24.01
CA SER A 352 -7.13 13.59 -23.63
C SER A 352 -5.95 13.73 -22.65
N LEU A 353 -6.17 13.47 -21.38
CA LEU A 353 -5.18 13.62 -20.32
C LEU A 353 -4.57 12.28 -19.96
N ASN A 354 -3.25 12.15 -20.13
CA ASN A 354 -2.50 10.96 -19.70
C ASN A 354 -2.19 11.08 -18.21
N TYR A 355 -1.45 12.10 -17.79
CA TYR A 355 -1.14 12.33 -16.38
C TYR A 355 -0.96 13.83 -16.09
N VAL A 356 -0.98 14.14 -14.82
CA VAL A 356 -0.41 15.37 -14.28
C VAL A 356 0.77 15.01 -13.37
N GLU A 357 1.81 15.83 -13.39
CA GLU A 357 2.94 15.71 -12.49
C GLU A 357 3.04 16.97 -11.64
N ILE A 358 3.02 16.79 -10.33
CA ILE A 358 3.14 17.89 -9.38
C ILE A 358 4.59 17.99 -8.96
N ILE A 359 5.22 19.11 -9.25
CA ILE A 359 6.61 19.39 -8.93
C ILE A 359 6.63 20.49 -7.88
N THR A 360 7.00 20.15 -6.65
CA THR A 360 7.11 21.11 -5.57
C THR A 360 8.54 21.61 -5.46
N ASN A 361 8.74 22.91 -5.35
CA ASN A 361 10.06 23.47 -5.08
C ASN A 361 10.62 22.94 -3.75
N LYS A 362 11.94 22.69 -3.73
CA LYS A 362 12.68 22.19 -2.57
C LYS A 362 12.68 23.19 -1.41
#